data_b27f69e4e2a3e1e350aa9ba0157c3f17
#
_entry.id   b27f69e4e2a3e1e350aa9ba0157c3f17
#
_cell.length_a   1.000
_cell.length_b   1.000
_cell.length_c   1.000
_cell.angle_alpha   90.00
_cell.angle_beta   90.00
_cell.angle_gamma   90.00
#
_symmetry.space_group_name_H-M   'P 1'
#
loop_
_entity.id
_entity.type
_entity.pdbx_description
1 polymer ?
#
loop_
_entity_poly.entity_id
_entity_poly.type
_entity_poly.pdbx_seq_one_letter_code
_entity_poly.pdbx_strand_id
1 'polypeptide(L)'
;YIIFKIGEEKYQELLDDIFRKKVGIEHGMYFVEPQTSEPGDRSTHSTFLATRYDYLRMSKAMLDDWQNDTCEGKYLKSLFERKIKKNERWENNKDSFGLTKYYAGFFHTGLKGMKNRPIFIMDGYGGQIFTIDFERGRIVATIAIHRDFNWKKIGYSVIKKGK
;
A
#
# COMPACT_ATOMS: atom_id res chain seq x y z
N TYR A 1 -1.71 10.00 17.93
CA TYR A 1 -2.19 11.40 17.98
C TYR A 1 -3.69 11.50 17.66
N ILE A 2 -4.18 10.83 16.63
CA ILE A 2 -5.63 10.84 16.27
C ILE A 2 -6.47 10.30 17.43
N ILE A 3 -6.13 9.11 17.95
CA ILE A 3 -6.81 8.51 19.11
C ILE A 3 -6.83 9.48 20.31
N PHE A 4 -5.70 10.10 20.59
CA PHE A 4 -5.60 11.08 21.67
C PHE A 4 -6.54 12.29 21.46
N LYS A 5 -6.75 12.71 20.21
CA LYS A 5 -7.59 13.88 19.89
C LYS A 5 -9.08 13.59 19.88
N ILE A 6 -9.49 12.45 19.40
CA ILE A 6 -10.93 12.14 19.21
C ILE A 6 -11.46 11.09 20.18
N GLY A 7 -10.59 10.40 20.92
CA GLY A 7 -10.93 9.29 21.79
C GLY A 7 -10.99 7.95 21.05
N GLU A 8 -10.88 6.87 21.79
CA GLU A 8 -10.75 5.51 21.26
C GLU A 8 -12.04 5.04 20.56
N GLU A 9 -13.18 5.32 21.16
CA GLU A 9 -14.50 4.97 20.62
C GLU A 9 -14.75 5.63 19.27
N LYS A 10 -14.55 6.96 19.17
CA LYS A 10 -14.69 7.69 17.89
C LYS A 10 -13.65 7.29 16.86
N TYR A 11 -12.48 6.86 17.29
CA TYR A 11 -11.48 6.33 16.38
C TYR A 11 -11.93 5.01 15.78
N GLN A 12 -12.52 4.12 16.58
CA GLN A 12 -13.09 2.86 16.08
C GLN A 12 -14.27 3.10 15.13
N GLU A 13 -15.16 4.04 15.46
CA GLU A 13 -16.24 4.45 14.55
C GLU A 13 -15.70 4.97 13.21
N LEU A 14 -14.65 5.79 13.23
CA LEU A 14 -13.99 6.28 12.03
C LEU A 14 -13.40 5.14 11.18
N LEU A 15 -12.77 4.16 11.81
CA LEU A 15 -12.24 2.98 11.12
C LEU A 15 -13.37 2.17 10.48
N ASP A 16 -14.46 1.96 11.19
CA ASP A 16 -15.62 1.23 10.67
C ASP A 16 -16.30 1.97 9.50
N ASP A 17 -16.42 3.28 9.58
CA ASP A 17 -16.96 4.09 8.49
C ASP A 17 -16.09 4.01 7.23
N ILE A 18 -14.78 4.13 7.37
CA ILE A 18 -13.86 4.07 6.24
C ILE A 18 -13.77 2.66 5.68
N PHE A 19 -13.44 1.70 6.53
CA PHE A 19 -13.07 0.37 6.05
C PHE A 19 -14.27 -0.53 5.79
N ARG A 20 -15.30 -0.51 6.63
CA ARG A 20 -16.48 -1.37 6.43
C ARG A 20 -17.50 -0.75 5.49
N LYS A 21 -17.89 0.50 5.73
CA LYS A 21 -18.96 1.13 4.94
C LYS A 21 -18.48 1.60 3.58
N LYS A 22 -17.32 2.28 3.52
CA LYS A 22 -16.82 2.84 2.26
C LYS A 22 -16.04 1.81 1.44
N VAL A 23 -15.09 1.10 2.05
CA VAL A 23 -14.24 0.11 1.34
C VAL A 23 -14.90 -1.25 1.20
N GLY A 24 -15.83 -1.60 2.07
CA GLY A 24 -16.55 -2.88 2.05
C GLY A 24 -15.73 -4.05 2.58
N ILE A 25 -14.87 -3.80 3.58
CA ILE A 25 -14.16 -4.88 4.27
C ILE A 25 -15.16 -5.81 4.96
N GLU A 26 -15.05 -7.10 4.69
CA GLU A 26 -15.97 -8.12 5.21
C GLU A 26 -15.44 -8.81 6.45
N HIS A 27 -14.13 -8.95 6.58
CA HIS A 27 -13.49 -9.66 7.67
C HIS A 27 -12.89 -8.68 8.68
N GLY A 28 -12.51 -9.18 9.84
CA GLY A 28 -11.85 -8.37 10.86
C GLY A 28 -10.53 -7.82 10.34
N MET A 29 -10.30 -6.55 10.62
CA MET A 29 -8.99 -5.92 10.46
C MET A 29 -8.47 -5.52 11.83
N TYR A 30 -7.17 -5.61 12.01
CA TYR A 30 -6.54 -5.36 13.30
C TYR A 30 -5.30 -4.51 13.11
N PHE A 31 -5.15 -3.50 13.97
CA PHE A 31 -3.87 -2.87 14.22
C PHE A 31 -3.23 -3.56 15.41
N VAL A 32 -2.11 -4.22 15.17
CA VAL A 32 -1.36 -4.91 16.22
C VAL A 32 -0.13 -4.08 16.55
N GLU A 33 -0.02 -3.69 17.81
CA GLU A 33 1.21 -3.11 18.30
C GLU A 33 2.28 -4.21 18.38
N PRO A 34 3.50 -3.96 17.88
CA PRO A 34 4.57 -4.93 18.05
C PRO A 34 4.85 -5.16 19.52
N GLN A 35 5.00 -6.41 19.90
CA GLN A 35 5.53 -6.73 21.23
C GLN A 35 6.97 -6.25 21.30
N THR A 36 7.24 -5.31 22.18
CA THR A 36 8.59 -4.83 22.44
C THR A 36 9.31 -5.79 23.38
N SER A 37 10.56 -6.07 23.08
CA SER A 37 11.40 -6.95 23.91
C SER A 37 11.87 -6.30 25.21
N GLU A 38 11.81 -4.97 25.30
CA GLU A 38 12.32 -4.18 26.41
C GLU A 38 11.21 -3.35 27.05
N PRO A 39 11.13 -3.31 28.40
CA PRO A 39 10.20 -2.42 29.08
C PRO A 39 10.51 -0.95 28.76
N GLY A 40 9.54 -0.27 28.17
CA GLY A 40 9.67 1.14 27.80
C GLY A 40 10.05 1.39 26.34
N ASP A 41 10.42 0.37 25.57
CA ASP A 41 10.51 0.48 24.12
C ASP A 41 9.12 0.50 23.51
N ARG A 42 8.62 1.71 23.26
CA ARG A 42 7.36 1.90 22.53
C ARG A 42 7.67 1.93 21.04
N SER A 43 7.55 0.79 20.39
CA SER A 43 7.54 0.78 18.94
C SER A 43 6.42 1.68 18.43
N THR A 44 6.79 2.60 17.55
CA THR A 44 5.83 3.50 16.88
C THR A 44 5.17 2.85 15.67
N HIS A 45 5.46 1.57 15.42
CA HIS A 45 4.98 0.85 14.26
C HIS A 45 3.82 -0.06 14.65
N SER A 46 2.64 0.24 14.13
CA SER A 46 1.51 -0.68 14.21
C SER A 46 1.45 -1.53 12.94
N THR A 47 1.27 -2.83 13.10
CA THR A 47 1.07 -3.74 11.96
C THR A 47 -0.41 -3.81 11.63
N PHE A 48 -0.77 -3.49 10.41
CA PHE A 48 -2.14 -3.65 9.93
C PHE A 48 -2.32 -5.05 9.36
N LEU A 49 -3.25 -5.79 9.93
CA LEU A 49 -3.60 -7.15 9.52
C LEU A 49 -5.00 -7.18 8.93
N ALA A 50 -5.11 -7.72 7.73
CA ALA A 50 -6.38 -7.94 7.04
C ALA A 50 -6.29 -9.19 6.15
N THR A 51 -7.42 -9.70 5.69
CA THR A 51 -7.41 -10.79 4.71
C THR A 51 -6.91 -10.30 3.35
N ARG A 52 -6.40 -11.24 2.53
CA ARG A 52 -5.97 -10.91 1.15
C ARG A 52 -7.11 -10.29 0.31
N TYR A 53 -8.34 -10.69 0.55
CA TYR A 53 -9.50 -10.16 -0.16
C TYR A 53 -9.85 -8.75 0.30
N ASP A 54 -9.70 -8.46 1.59
CA ASP A 54 -9.92 -7.12 2.11
C ASP A 54 -8.83 -6.14 1.65
N TYR A 55 -7.59 -6.58 1.54
CA TYR A 55 -6.55 -5.79 0.87
C TYR A 55 -6.87 -5.51 -0.61
N LEU A 56 -7.45 -6.48 -1.33
CA LEU A 56 -7.91 -6.25 -2.70
C LEU A 56 -9.06 -5.23 -2.75
N ARG A 57 -10.00 -5.29 -1.80
CA ARG A 57 -11.07 -4.29 -1.67
C ARG A 57 -10.52 -2.89 -1.41
N MET A 58 -9.55 -2.76 -0.52
CA MET A 58 -8.85 -1.49 -0.28
C MET A 58 -8.17 -0.98 -1.54
N SER A 59 -7.45 -1.84 -2.25
CA SER A 59 -6.80 -1.48 -3.51
C SER A 59 -7.81 -1.09 -4.59
N LYS A 60 -8.97 -1.76 -4.62
CA LYS A 60 -10.08 -1.43 -5.54
C LYS A 60 -10.69 -0.08 -5.20
N ALA A 61 -10.93 0.21 -3.92
CA ALA A 61 -11.45 1.51 -3.49
C ALA A 61 -10.50 2.65 -3.89
N MET A 62 -9.18 2.48 -3.70
CA MET A 62 -8.19 3.45 -4.16
C MET A 62 -8.22 3.65 -5.67
N LEU A 63 -8.40 2.58 -6.44
CA LEU A 63 -8.52 2.65 -7.90
C LEU A 63 -9.78 3.41 -8.31
N ASP A 64 -10.91 3.13 -7.68
CA ASP A 64 -12.18 3.79 -7.94
C ASP A 64 -12.13 5.28 -7.59
N ASP A 65 -11.55 5.61 -6.44
CA ASP A 65 -11.34 6.99 -6.02
C ASP A 65 -10.49 7.77 -7.05
N TRP A 66 -9.42 7.15 -7.54
CA TRP A 66 -8.58 7.75 -8.58
C TRP A 66 -9.35 7.98 -9.88
N GLN A 67 -10.12 6.99 -10.34
CA GLN A 67 -10.84 7.04 -11.60
C GLN A 67 -12.03 8.01 -11.56
N ASN A 68 -12.70 8.09 -10.41
CA ASN A 68 -13.86 8.97 -10.21
C ASN A 68 -13.51 10.38 -9.71
N ASP A 69 -12.22 10.69 -9.58
CA ASP A 69 -11.73 12.02 -9.16
C ASP A 69 -12.31 12.51 -7.82
N THR A 70 -12.51 11.56 -6.90
CA THR A 70 -12.97 11.89 -5.53
C THR A 70 -11.93 12.72 -4.79
N CYS A 71 -12.24 13.16 -3.58
CA CYS A 71 -11.30 13.88 -2.72
C CYS A 71 -10.04 13.03 -2.46
N GLU A 72 -10.22 11.76 -2.15
CA GLU A 72 -9.14 10.80 -1.94
C GLU A 72 -8.37 10.51 -3.23
N GLY A 73 -9.07 10.41 -4.35
CA GLY A 73 -8.46 10.24 -5.66
C GLY A 73 -7.57 11.43 -6.05
N LYS A 74 -8.02 12.66 -5.78
CA LYS A 74 -7.22 13.87 -5.95
C LYS A 74 -5.99 13.88 -5.06
N TYR A 75 -6.13 13.41 -3.81
CA TYR A 75 -5.01 13.26 -2.89
C TYR A 75 -3.97 12.25 -3.44
N LEU A 76 -4.41 11.08 -3.90
CA LEU A 76 -3.52 10.08 -4.51
C LEU A 76 -2.81 10.64 -5.75
N LYS A 77 -3.51 11.40 -6.61
CA LYS A 77 -2.91 12.09 -7.76
C LYS A 77 -1.84 13.08 -7.32
N SER A 78 -2.11 13.86 -6.29
CA SER A 78 -1.15 14.81 -5.74
C SER A 78 0.10 14.13 -5.16
N LEU A 79 -0.04 12.96 -4.55
CA LEU A 79 1.10 12.17 -4.09
C LEU A 79 1.96 11.71 -5.27
N PHE A 80 1.34 11.24 -6.35
CA PHE A 80 2.06 10.82 -7.55
C PHE A 80 2.83 11.98 -8.19
N GLU A 81 2.24 13.16 -8.25
CA GLU A 81 2.88 14.36 -8.80
C GLU A 81 4.08 14.80 -7.96
N ARG A 82 3.96 14.74 -6.64
CA ARG A 82 5.01 15.15 -5.68
C ARG A 82 5.97 14.03 -5.30
N LYS A 83 6.00 12.94 -6.06
CA LYS A 83 6.91 11.80 -5.80
C LYS A 83 8.36 12.25 -5.69
N ILE A 84 9.05 11.69 -4.73
CA ILE A 84 10.46 11.98 -4.43
C ILE A 84 11.33 10.88 -5.05
N LYS A 85 12.41 11.26 -5.71
CA LYS A 85 13.38 10.31 -6.24
C LYS A 85 14.07 9.61 -5.07
N LYS A 86 14.14 8.28 -5.11
CA LYS A 86 14.91 7.49 -4.15
C LYS A 86 16.40 7.78 -4.31
N ASN A 87 17.15 7.72 -3.22
CA ASN A 87 18.60 7.81 -3.30
C ASN A 87 19.19 6.53 -3.93
N GLU A 88 20.43 6.60 -4.41
CA GLU A 88 21.11 5.50 -5.10
C GLU A 88 21.25 4.24 -4.24
N ARG A 89 21.35 4.37 -2.93
CA ARG A 89 21.41 3.23 -2.01
C ARG A 89 20.15 2.39 -2.08
N TRP A 90 18.99 3.03 -2.24
CA TRP A 90 17.71 2.34 -2.40
C TRP A 90 17.50 1.81 -3.82
N GLU A 91 18.01 2.52 -4.83
CA GLU A 91 17.94 2.07 -6.23
C GLU A 91 18.75 0.80 -6.47
N ASN A 92 19.87 0.63 -5.76
CA ASN A 92 20.80 -0.49 -5.90
C ASN A 92 20.51 -1.66 -4.94
N ASN A 93 19.59 -1.50 -4.02
CA ASN A 93 19.23 -2.57 -3.10
C ASN A 93 18.44 -3.67 -3.84
N LYS A 94 19.09 -4.82 -4.03
CA LYS A 94 18.49 -5.98 -4.73
C LYS A 94 17.29 -6.57 -3.98
N ASP A 95 17.21 -6.36 -2.67
CA ASP A 95 16.20 -6.97 -1.81
C ASP A 95 14.92 -6.15 -1.72
N SER A 96 14.97 -4.86 -2.01
CA SER A 96 13.80 -4.00 -2.02
C SER A 96 13.68 -3.23 -3.32
N PHE A 97 12.64 -3.44 -4.07
CA PHE A 97 12.12 -2.51 -5.06
C PHE A 97 13.11 -1.79 -6.00
N GLY A 98 14.25 -2.41 -6.36
CA GLY A 98 15.14 -1.91 -7.42
C GLY A 98 14.43 -1.69 -8.76
N LEU A 99 13.14 -2.04 -8.83
CA LEU A 99 12.29 -1.79 -9.99
C LEU A 99 11.59 -0.42 -9.95
N THR A 100 11.61 0.30 -8.82
CA THR A 100 10.92 1.59 -8.67
C THR A 100 11.89 2.70 -8.34
N LYS A 101 11.72 3.86 -9.00
CA LYS A 101 12.63 5.00 -8.88
C LYS A 101 12.20 6.06 -7.86
N TYR A 102 10.92 6.08 -7.51
CA TYR A 102 10.34 7.14 -6.70
C TYR A 102 9.59 6.58 -5.51
N TYR A 103 9.37 7.44 -4.54
CA TYR A 103 8.53 7.23 -3.38
C TYR A 103 7.50 8.36 -3.26
N ALA A 104 6.24 8.01 -3.02
CA ALA A 104 5.13 8.93 -2.99
C ALA A 104 4.27 8.67 -1.74
N GLY A 105 4.51 9.40 -0.67
CA GLY A 105 3.92 9.07 0.64
C GLY A 105 4.43 7.70 1.12
N PHE A 106 3.55 6.74 1.29
CA PHE A 106 3.92 5.36 1.65
C PHE A 106 3.99 4.40 0.45
N PHE A 107 3.95 4.91 -0.77
CA PHE A 107 3.91 4.09 -1.97
C PHE A 107 5.24 4.14 -2.74
N HIS A 108 5.69 2.99 -3.18
CA HIS A 108 6.73 2.91 -4.21
C HIS A 108 6.11 3.17 -5.58
N THR A 109 6.76 3.96 -6.42
CA THR A 109 6.25 4.32 -7.75
C THR A 109 7.37 4.53 -8.77
N GLY A 110 7.02 4.81 -10.02
CA GLY A 110 7.98 4.98 -11.11
C GLY A 110 8.59 3.65 -11.53
N LEU A 111 7.75 2.67 -11.81
CA LEU A 111 8.15 1.30 -12.18
C LEU A 111 9.03 1.31 -13.44
N LYS A 112 10.07 0.47 -13.46
CA LYS A 112 11.05 0.40 -14.56
C LYS A 112 10.37 0.16 -15.91
N GLY A 113 10.65 1.04 -16.87
CA GLY A 113 10.01 1.02 -18.18
C GLY A 113 8.61 1.65 -18.24
N MET A 114 8.08 2.11 -17.09
CA MET A 114 6.75 2.72 -16.96
C MET A 114 6.76 3.90 -15.97
N LYS A 115 7.81 4.72 -16.00
CA LYS A 115 8.07 5.76 -14.97
C LYS A 115 6.97 6.80 -14.81
N ASN A 116 6.32 7.15 -15.91
CA ASN A 116 5.31 8.22 -15.96
C ASN A 116 3.89 7.67 -15.77
N ARG A 117 3.74 6.34 -15.75
CA ARG A 117 2.46 5.71 -15.53
C ARG A 117 2.15 5.69 -14.04
N PRO A 118 0.94 6.10 -13.61
CA PRO A 118 0.58 6.12 -12.21
C PRO A 118 0.36 4.70 -11.68
N ILE A 119 1.44 4.12 -11.18
CA ILE A 119 1.46 2.81 -10.57
C ILE A 119 1.94 2.97 -9.14
N PHE A 120 1.14 2.56 -8.17
CA PHE A 120 1.52 2.49 -6.77
C PHE A 120 1.75 1.06 -6.33
N ILE A 121 2.80 0.86 -5.54
CA ILE A 121 3.16 -0.42 -4.96
C ILE A 121 3.26 -0.25 -3.45
N MET A 122 2.46 -1.02 -2.75
CA MET A 122 2.51 -1.19 -1.30
C MET A 122 3.20 -2.51 -1.00
N ASP A 123 4.14 -2.52 -0.08
CA ASP A 123 4.77 -3.76 0.35
C ASP A 123 4.75 -3.93 1.86
N GLY A 124 4.64 -5.18 2.26
CA GLY A 124 4.76 -5.61 3.63
C GLY A 124 5.87 -6.63 3.80
N TYR A 125 6.35 -6.75 5.02
CA TYR A 125 7.37 -7.73 5.37
C TYR A 125 6.89 -9.15 5.07
N GLY A 126 7.72 -9.95 4.41
CA GLY A 126 7.40 -11.35 4.05
C GLY A 126 6.75 -11.53 2.68
N GLY A 127 6.64 -10.48 1.86
CA GLY A 127 6.19 -10.58 0.47
C GLY A 127 4.70 -10.34 0.25
N GLN A 128 4.07 -9.56 1.12
CA GLN A 128 2.73 -9.03 0.88
C GLN A 128 2.85 -7.78 0.02
N ILE A 129 2.48 -7.89 -1.25
CA ILE A 129 2.67 -6.81 -2.22
C ILE A 129 1.38 -6.55 -2.97
N PHE A 130 0.99 -5.29 -3.01
CA PHE A 130 -0.15 -4.81 -3.76
C PHE A 130 0.32 -3.77 -4.77
N THR A 131 0.01 -4.01 -6.02
CA THR A 131 0.34 -3.09 -7.11
C THR A 131 -0.95 -2.62 -7.76
N ILE A 132 -1.13 -1.31 -7.83
CA ILE A 132 -2.28 -0.67 -8.46
C ILE A 132 -1.79 0.13 -9.65
N ASP A 133 -2.28 -0.19 -10.83
CA ASP A 133 -2.08 0.54 -12.06
C ASP A 133 -3.35 1.35 -12.36
N PHE A 134 -3.32 2.61 -11.98
CA PHE A 134 -4.48 3.49 -12.09
C PHE A 134 -4.87 3.81 -13.53
N GLU A 135 -3.89 3.85 -14.43
CA GLU A 135 -4.14 4.14 -15.85
C GLU A 135 -4.87 3.00 -16.56
N ARG A 136 -4.48 1.76 -16.23
CA ARG A 136 -5.05 0.57 -16.89
C ARG A 136 -6.10 -0.16 -16.06
N GLY A 137 -6.42 0.35 -14.89
CA GLY A 137 -7.42 -0.24 -14.02
C GLY A 137 -7.05 -1.65 -13.52
N ARG A 138 -5.76 -1.87 -13.17
CA ARG A 138 -5.28 -3.19 -12.77
C ARG A 138 -4.79 -3.22 -11.34
N ILE A 139 -5.12 -4.31 -10.67
CA ILE A 139 -4.63 -4.59 -9.32
C ILE A 139 -3.96 -5.96 -9.35
N VAL A 140 -2.76 -6.04 -8.80
CA VAL A 140 -2.04 -7.30 -8.59
C VAL A 140 -1.74 -7.42 -7.11
N ALA A 141 -2.29 -8.44 -6.48
CA ALA A 141 -1.99 -8.80 -5.10
C ALA A 141 -1.11 -10.05 -5.08
N THR A 142 0.02 -9.97 -4.42
CA THR A 142 0.88 -11.12 -4.13
C THR A 142 0.98 -11.26 -2.63
N ILE A 143 0.58 -12.41 -2.11
CA ILE A 143 0.72 -12.74 -0.70
C ILE A 143 1.60 -13.99 -0.64
N ALA A 144 2.87 -13.79 -0.31
CA ALA A 144 3.84 -14.85 -0.17
C ALA A 144 4.10 -15.14 1.30
N ILE A 145 4.37 -16.39 1.60
CA ILE A 145 4.79 -16.85 2.92
C ILE A 145 6.32 -16.99 2.98
N HIS A 146 6.97 -16.90 1.83
CA HIS A 146 8.40 -17.15 1.69
C HIS A 146 9.15 -15.93 1.18
N ARG A 147 10.26 -15.55 1.86
CA ARG A 147 11.08 -14.38 1.52
C ARG A 147 11.65 -14.41 0.11
N ASP A 148 11.96 -15.60 -0.40
CA ASP A 148 12.59 -15.80 -1.71
C ASP A 148 11.58 -15.92 -2.85
N PHE A 149 10.28 -15.77 -2.57
CA PHE A 149 9.26 -15.79 -3.61
C PHE A 149 9.46 -14.59 -4.55
N ASN A 150 9.67 -14.88 -5.82
CA ASN A 150 9.95 -13.84 -6.81
C ASN A 150 8.67 -13.15 -7.30
N TRP A 151 7.99 -12.46 -6.40
CA TRP A 151 6.80 -11.66 -6.69
C TRP A 151 7.06 -10.58 -7.75
N LYS A 152 8.30 -10.05 -7.78
CA LYS A 152 8.72 -8.99 -8.72
C LYS A 152 8.53 -9.43 -10.17
N LYS A 153 8.90 -10.67 -10.48
CA LYS A 153 8.75 -11.21 -11.82
C LYS A 153 7.29 -11.35 -12.23
N ILE A 154 6.45 -11.82 -11.33
CA ILE A 154 5.01 -12.04 -11.59
C ILE A 154 4.29 -10.70 -11.67
N GLY A 155 4.34 -9.90 -10.62
CA GLY A 155 3.67 -8.59 -10.57
C GLY A 155 4.08 -7.67 -11.72
N TYR A 156 5.39 -7.56 -11.97
CA TYR A 156 5.92 -6.78 -13.09
C TYR A 156 5.40 -7.26 -14.44
N SER A 157 5.40 -8.58 -14.66
CA SER A 157 4.94 -9.15 -15.93
C SER A 157 3.45 -8.91 -16.18
N VAL A 158 2.61 -9.06 -15.15
CA VAL A 158 1.17 -8.80 -15.25
C VAL A 158 0.91 -7.33 -15.53
N ILE A 159 1.55 -6.42 -14.81
CA ILE A 159 1.38 -4.97 -15.00
C ILE A 159 1.90 -4.52 -16.37
N LYS A 160 3.02 -5.08 -16.85
CA LYS A 160 3.62 -4.70 -18.12
C LYS A 160 2.91 -5.31 -19.32
N LYS A 161 2.59 -6.59 -19.27
CA LYS A 161 2.11 -7.38 -20.43
C LYS A 161 0.60 -7.55 -20.45
N GLY A 162 -0.07 -7.40 -19.33
CA GLY A 162 -1.51 -7.60 -19.27
C GLY A 162 -2.23 -6.69 -20.28
N LYS A 163 -3.02 -7.27 -21.13
CA LYS A 163 -3.93 -6.59 -22.05
C LYS A 163 -5.12 -6.06 -21.30
#